data_410a0f4f37c826b55f6caa4f5949b938
#
_entry.id   410a0f4f37c826b55f6caa4f5949b938
#
_cell.length_a   1.000
_cell.length_b   1.000
_cell.length_c   1.000
_cell.angle_alpha   90.00
_cell.angle_beta   90.00
_cell.angle_gamma   90.00
#
_symmetry.space_group_name_H-M   'P 1'
#
loop_
_entity.id
_entity.type
_entity.pdbx_description
1 polymer ?
#
loop_
_entity_poly.entity_id
_entity_poly.type
_entity_poly.pdbx_seq_one_letter_code
_entity_poly.pdbx_strand_id
1 'polypeptide(L)'
;MRGELEDFAAEVFEPFARNDQRRWGQVYLRGLLTDGQRKSVEPMAARLGEDGNRQALAHFVTTSPWDPAHVRARLAWRMEAAIRPRALIFDDTGFLKDGNASACVSRQYTGTAGKVTNCQAGVSLHLASDAASAAVDWRLFLPESWDPASPKADPAKVARRTKCGIPEEVGHVEKWQLALDMIDETRSWGIEVPLVVADGGYGDAAAFRLGLEERAVDYVVGISTTTTAQPEAARPHIPPYGGRGPRPQPVNPSRPMR
;
A
#
# COMPACT_ATOMS: atom_id res chain seq x y z
N MET A 1 29.37 -6.88 6.96
CA MET A 1 28.59 -5.79 6.34
C MET A 1 28.50 -5.87 4.81
N ARG A 2 29.61 -5.80 4.01
CA ARG A 2 29.47 -5.88 2.53
C ARG A 2 29.01 -7.28 2.07
N GLY A 3 29.58 -8.36 2.61
CA GLY A 3 29.15 -9.73 2.31
C GLY A 3 27.70 -10.02 2.67
N GLU A 4 27.24 -9.56 3.83
CA GLU A 4 25.85 -9.74 4.28
C GLU A 4 24.85 -9.04 3.33
N LEU A 5 25.19 -7.89 2.75
CA LEU A 5 24.37 -7.22 1.75
C LEU A 5 24.34 -8.00 0.44
N GLU A 6 25.46 -8.56 0.02
CA GLU A 6 25.55 -9.39 -1.18
C GLU A 6 24.73 -10.67 -1.02
N ASP A 7 24.82 -11.32 0.16
CA ASP A 7 24.02 -12.50 0.50
C ASP A 7 22.52 -12.17 0.53
N PHE A 8 22.14 -11.06 1.17
CA PHE A 8 20.77 -10.58 1.19
C PHE A 8 20.23 -10.30 -0.21
N ALA A 9 21.01 -9.60 -1.05
CA ALA A 9 20.60 -9.31 -2.41
C ALA A 9 20.47 -10.59 -3.26
N ALA A 10 21.36 -11.56 -3.07
CA ALA A 10 21.26 -12.85 -3.74
C ALA A 10 19.99 -13.61 -3.34
N GLU A 11 19.66 -13.63 -2.04
CA GLU A 11 18.46 -14.27 -1.50
C GLU A 11 17.18 -13.65 -2.05
N VAL A 12 17.09 -12.31 -2.08
CA VAL A 12 15.89 -11.59 -2.55
C VAL A 12 15.60 -11.86 -4.03
N PHE A 13 16.63 -11.95 -4.86
CA PHE A 13 16.47 -12.16 -6.31
C PHE A 13 16.65 -13.61 -6.76
N GLU A 14 16.86 -14.55 -5.84
CA GLU A 14 17.03 -15.97 -6.14
C GLU A 14 15.85 -16.56 -6.96
N PRO A 15 14.56 -16.23 -6.69
CA PRO A 15 13.44 -16.80 -7.42
C PRO A 15 13.36 -16.40 -8.89
N PHE A 16 14.14 -15.42 -9.35
CA PHE A 16 14.12 -15.01 -10.74
C PHE A 16 14.70 -16.08 -11.65
N ALA A 17 13.94 -16.48 -12.67
CA ALA A 17 14.31 -17.57 -13.57
C ALA A 17 15.62 -17.34 -14.33
N ARG A 18 15.90 -16.08 -14.69
CA ARG A 18 17.03 -15.70 -15.54
C ARG A 18 18.21 -15.17 -14.75
N ASN A 19 19.42 -15.61 -15.07
CA ASN A 19 20.66 -15.15 -14.44
C ASN A 19 20.90 -13.63 -14.58
N ASP A 20 20.56 -13.06 -15.74
CA ASP A 20 20.68 -11.63 -15.96
C ASP A 20 19.72 -10.82 -15.07
N GLN A 21 18.51 -11.30 -14.84
CA GLN A 21 17.56 -10.68 -13.91
C GLN A 21 18.08 -10.72 -12.47
N ARG A 22 18.59 -11.85 -12.02
CA ARG A 22 19.22 -11.97 -10.67
C ARG A 22 20.38 -10.99 -10.52
N ARG A 23 21.29 -10.97 -11.49
CA ARG A 23 22.44 -10.05 -11.50
C ARG A 23 22.00 -8.59 -11.46
N TRP A 24 21.11 -8.17 -12.34
CA TRP A 24 20.71 -6.77 -12.42
C TRP A 24 19.82 -6.34 -11.26
N GLY A 25 19.06 -7.24 -10.64
CA GLY A 25 18.37 -7.00 -9.38
C GLY A 25 19.34 -6.66 -8.24
N GLN A 26 20.40 -7.47 -8.08
CA GLN A 26 21.45 -7.22 -7.07
C GLN A 26 22.19 -5.89 -7.33
N VAL A 27 22.53 -5.61 -8.59
CA VAL A 27 23.18 -4.33 -8.97
C VAL A 27 22.26 -3.15 -8.70
N TYR A 28 20.97 -3.27 -9.02
CA TYR A 28 19.97 -2.24 -8.76
C TYR A 28 19.81 -1.96 -7.25
N LEU A 29 19.71 -3.01 -6.43
CA LEU A 29 19.63 -2.88 -4.97
C LEU A 29 20.87 -2.19 -4.39
N ARG A 30 22.08 -2.58 -4.82
CA ARG A 30 23.31 -1.86 -4.45
C ARG A 30 23.27 -0.39 -4.82
N GLY A 31 22.78 -0.08 -6.01
CA GLY A 31 22.63 1.30 -6.48
C GLY A 31 21.66 2.12 -5.64
N LEU A 32 20.58 1.52 -5.16
CA LEU A 32 19.64 2.17 -4.24
C LEU A 32 20.29 2.48 -2.88
N LEU A 33 21.17 1.60 -2.40
CA LEU A 33 21.84 1.74 -1.10
C LEU A 33 23.11 2.59 -1.15
N THR A 34 23.71 2.81 -2.34
CA THR A 34 24.87 3.67 -2.51
C THR A 34 24.50 5.14 -2.25
N ASP A 35 25.30 5.87 -1.51
CA ASP A 35 25.09 7.29 -1.19
C ASP A 35 24.85 8.14 -2.45
N GLY A 36 23.96 9.14 -2.32
CA GLY A 36 23.64 10.07 -3.38
C GLY A 36 22.17 10.51 -3.36
N GLN A 37 21.94 11.77 -3.65
CA GLN A 37 20.62 12.40 -3.57
C GLN A 37 19.61 11.87 -4.60
N ARG A 38 20.09 11.51 -5.81
CA ARG A 38 19.22 11.03 -6.89
C ARG A 38 19.35 9.52 -7.06
N LYS A 39 18.23 8.80 -6.93
CA LYS A 39 18.13 7.34 -7.13
C LYS A 39 17.54 6.95 -8.49
N SER A 40 17.51 7.86 -9.48
CA SER A 40 17.20 7.52 -10.87
C SER A 40 18.33 6.74 -11.52
N VAL A 41 18.00 5.96 -12.56
CA VAL A 41 18.91 4.98 -13.16
C VAL A 41 20.24 5.56 -13.60
N GLU A 42 20.25 6.75 -14.22
CA GLU A 42 21.47 7.34 -14.75
C GLU A 42 22.49 7.75 -13.67
N PRO A 43 22.12 8.56 -12.63
CA PRO A 43 23.03 8.84 -11.51
C PRO A 43 23.42 7.60 -10.72
N MET A 44 22.55 6.60 -10.65
CA MET A 44 22.83 5.33 -10.00
C MET A 44 23.91 4.56 -10.77
N ALA A 45 23.76 4.41 -12.09
CA ALA A 45 24.74 3.73 -12.94
C ALA A 45 26.12 4.40 -12.87
N ALA A 46 26.16 5.74 -12.86
CA ALA A 46 27.42 6.47 -12.73
C ALA A 46 28.16 6.19 -11.40
N ARG A 47 27.42 6.02 -10.30
CA ARG A 47 28.02 5.71 -8.98
C ARG A 47 28.47 4.26 -8.84
N LEU A 48 27.87 3.34 -9.58
CA LEU A 48 28.23 1.93 -9.56
C LEU A 48 29.52 1.62 -10.35
N GLY A 49 30.07 2.59 -11.09
CA GLY A 49 31.32 2.43 -11.83
C GLY A 49 31.21 1.34 -12.91
N GLU A 50 32.16 0.41 -12.94
CA GLU A 50 32.21 -0.68 -13.92
C GLU A 50 30.99 -1.61 -13.89
N ASP A 51 30.33 -1.76 -12.73
CA ASP A 51 29.09 -2.52 -12.60
C ASP A 51 27.88 -1.75 -13.11
N GLY A 52 28.01 -0.43 -13.33
CA GLY A 52 26.94 0.50 -13.66
C GLY A 52 26.60 0.58 -15.14
N ASN A 53 25.85 -0.35 -15.69
CA ASN A 53 25.32 -0.24 -17.04
C ASN A 53 23.93 0.39 -17.04
N ARG A 54 23.83 1.65 -17.52
CA ARG A 54 22.58 2.42 -17.56
C ARG A 54 21.47 1.71 -18.35
N GLN A 55 21.80 1.15 -19.51
CA GLN A 55 20.79 0.51 -20.37
C GLN A 55 20.25 -0.77 -19.72
N ALA A 56 21.13 -1.59 -19.15
CA ALA A 56 20.74 -2.83 -18.49
C ALA A 56 19.91 -2.57 -17.22
N LEU A 57 20.28 -1.58 -16.41
CA LEU A 57 19.50 -1.16 -15.25
C LEU A 57 18.13 -0.61 -15.67
N ALA A 58 18.08 0.24 -16.70
CA ALA A 58 16.81 0.73 -17.23
C ALA A 58 15.92 -0.42 -17.73
N HIS A 59 16.49 -1.34 -18.52
CA HIS A 59 15.78 -2.52 -19.00
C HIS A 59 15.26 -3.39 -17.85
N PHE A 60 16.07 -3.62 -16.82
CA PHE A 60 15.66 -4.41 -15.66
C PHE A 60 14.42 -3.83 -14.99
N VAL A 61 14.38 -2.51 -14.78
CA VAL A 61 13.27 -1.84 -14.07
C VAL A 61 12.02 -1.66 -14.94
N THR A 62 12.18 -1.42 -16.27
CA THR A 62 11.05 -0.98 -17.11
C THR A 62 10.51 -2.06 -18.03
N THR A 63 11.31 -3.03 -18.43
CA THR A 63 10.96 -3.95 -19.53
C THR A 63 11.15 -5.42 -19.17
N SER A 64 12.04 -5.72 -18.23
CA SER A 64 12.31 -7.11 -17.84
C SER A 64 11.08 -7.72 -17.14
N PRO A 65 10.59 -8.87 -17.63
CA PRO A 65 9.39 -9.50 -17.09
C PRO A 65 9.73 -10.27 -15.79
N TRP A 66 9.72 -9.60 -14.67
CA TRP A 66 9.85 -10.22 -13.34
C TRP A 66 8.66 -9.88 -12.47
N ASP A 67 8.27 -10.83 -11.61
CA ASP A 67 7.15 -10.67 -10.71
C ASP A 67 7.63 -10.02 -9.39
N PRO A 68 7.16 -8.81 -9.06
CA PRO A 68 7.50 -8.16 -7.80
C PRO A 68 6.97 -8.91 -6.56
N ALA A 69 5.98 -9.79 -6.69
CA ALA A 69 5.46 -10.58 -5.57
C ALA A 69 6.55 -11.46 -4.95
N HIS A 70 7.41 -12.06 -5.76
CA HIS A 70 8.54 -12.86 -5.27
C HIS A 70 9.52 -12.03 -4.43
N VAL A 71 9.80 -10.80 -4.86
CA VAL A 71 10.68 -9.89 -4.10
C VAL A 71 10.03 -9.49 -2.78
N ARG A 72 8.73 -9.16 -2.80
CA ARG A 72 8.00 -8.79 -1.58
C ARG A 72 7.96 -9.94 -0.57
N ALA A 73 7.64 -11.15 -1.01
CA ALA A 73 7.63 -12.32 -0.13
C ALA A 73 9.00 -12.57 0.51
N ARG A 74 10.08 -12.57 -0.27
CA ARG A 74 11.45 -12.76 0.25
C ARG A 74 11.85 -11.65 1.22
N LEU A 75 11.53 -10.40 0.89
CA LEU A 75 11.77 -9.26 1.77
C LEU A 75 10.98 -9.43 3.08
N ALA A 76 9.70 -9.81 3.00
CA ALA A 76 8.84 -9.99 4.16
C ALA A 76 9.39 -11.09 5.10
N TRP A 77 9.78 -12.25 4.59
CA TRP A 77 10.37 -13.34 5.41
C TRP A 77 11.67 -12.88 6.08
N ARG A 78 12.52 -12.17 5.36
CA ARG A 78 13.77 -11.68 5.91
C ARG A 78 13.54 -10.64 7.01
N MET A 79 12.57 -9.74 6.80
CA MET A 79 12.22 -8.71 7.78
C MET A 79 11.47 -9.31 8.98
N GLU A 80 10.61 -10.29 8.78
CA GLU A 80 9.98 -11.02 9.88
C GLU A 80 11.03 -11.62 10.82
N ALA A 81 12.00 -12.35 10.28
CA ALA A 81 13.07 -12.95 11.06
C ALA A 81 13.93 -11.91 11.81
N ALA A 82 14.19 -10.75 11.19
CA ALA A 82 15.03 -9.70 11.75
C ALA A 82 14.30 -8.83 12.77
N ILE A 83 13.05 -8.46 12.49
CA ILE A 83 12.25 -7.51 13.28
C ILE A 83 11.44 -8.21 14.37
N ARG A 84 11.00 -9.46 14.12
CA ARG A 84 10.05 -10.19 14.98
C ARG A 84 8.81 -9.35 15.25
N PRO A 85 8.00 -9.07 14.21
CA PRO A 85 6.96 -8.07 14.26
C PRO A 85 5.87 -8.43 15.27
N ARG A 86 5.30 -7.42 15.91
CA ARG A 86 4.16 -7.51 16.80
C ARG A 86 2.92 -6.85 16.20
N ALA A 87 3.12 -6.01 15.18
CA ALA A 87 2.04 -5.33 14.48
C ALA A 87 2.32 -5.21 12.99
N LEU A 88 1.25 -5.22 12.20
CA LEU A 88 1.19 -4.71 10.83
C LEU A 88 0.76 -3.24 10.90
N ILE A 89 1.51 -2.35 10.28
CA ILE A 89 1.16 -0.93 10.22
C ILE A 89 0.82 -0.56 8.78
N PHE A 90 -0.32 0.08 8.58
CA PHE A 90 -0.73 0.64 7.29
C PHE A 90 -0.59 2.15 7.30
N ASP A 91 -0.02 2.68 6.22
CA ASP A 91 0.13 4.12 6.01
C ASP A 91 0.14 4.47 4.52
N ASP A 92 -0.13 5.72 4.23
CA ASP A 92 -0.12 6.27 2.88
C ASP A 92 1.09 7.16 2.64
N THR A 93 1.82 6.91 1.57
CA THR A 93 2.89 7.81 1.12
C THR A 93 2.48 8.54 -0.15
N GLY A 94 2.51 9.87 -0.11
CA GLY A 94 2.27 10.73 -1.27
C GLY A 94 3.57 11.05 -2.01
N PHE A 95 3.68 10.64 -3.26
CA PHE A 95 4.77 10.98 -4.16
C PHE A 95 4.38 12.21 -4.98
N LEU A 96 4.90 13.37 -4.62
CA LEU A 96 4.56 14.66 -5.27
C LEU A 96 4.93 14.64 -6.75
N LYS A 97 4.07 15.23 -7.58
CA LYS A 97 4.25 15.34 -9.03
C LYS A 97 3.93 16.75 -9.52
N ASP A 98 4.80 17.31 -10.32
CA ASP A 98 4.58 18.62 -10.93
C ASP A 98 3.58 18.54 -12.09
N GLY A 99 3.53 17.42 -12.79
CA GLY A 99 2.66 17.18 -13.94
C GLY A 99 1.63 16.09 -13.73
N ASN A 100 0.71 15.97 -14.71
CA ASN A 100 -0.40 15.01 -14.72
C ASN A 100 -0.08 13.74 -15.54
N ALA A 101 1.19 13.53 -15.94
CA ALA A 101 1.55 12.49 -16.89
C ALA A 101 1.77 11.10 -16.30
N SER A 102 2.16 11.02 -15.01
CA SER A 102 2.42 9.74 -14.35
C SER A 102 1.13 8.98 -14.06
N ALA A 103 1.20 7.64 -14.05
CA ALA A 103 0.07 6.79 -13.70
C ALA A 103 -0.55 7.19 -12.35
N CYS A 104 -1.86 7.14 -12.25
CA CYS A 104 -2.60 7.35 -10.99
C CYS A 104 -2.41 8.72 -10.31
N VAL A 105 -1.84 9.72 -11.00
CA VAL A 105 -1.70 11.06 -10.44
C VAL A 105 -3.07 11.74 -10.31
N SER A 106 -3.32 12.30 -9.13
CA SER A 106 -4.54 13.08 -8.87
C SER A 106 -4.27 14.14 -7.80
N ARG A 107 -5.11 15.18 -7.76
CA ARG A 107 -5.14 16.11 -6.63
C ARG A 107 -5.81 15.42 -5.45
N GLN A 108 -5.04 15.13 -4.43
CA GLN A 108 -5.51 14.47 -3.21
C GLN A 108 -4.69 14.99 -2.01
N TYR A 109 -5.23 14.82 -0.81
CA TYR A 109 -4.49 15.14 0.40
C TYR A 109 -3.30 14.18 0.52
N THR A 110 -2.18 14.71 0.95
CA THR A 110 -1.01 13.90 1.30
C THR A 110 -0.30 14.48 2.52
N GLY A 111 -0.03 13.63 3.49
CA GLY A 111 0.75 13.97 4.69
C GLY A 111 2.15 14.49 4.36
N THR A 112 2.75 14.01 3.27
CA THR A 112 4.07 14.48 2.78
C THR A 112 4.11 15.99 2.53
N ALA A 113 3.01 16.58 2.05
CA ALA A 113 2.92 18.03 1.81
C ALA A 113 2.04 18.77 2.82
N GLY A 114 1.32 18.07 3.70
CA GLY A 114 0.35 18.63 4.64
C GLY A 114 -0.85 19.33 3.98
N LYS A 115 -1.12 19.06 2.70
CA LYS A 115 -2.17 19.73 1.93
C LYS A 115 -2.64 18.89 0.75
N VAL A 116 -3.75 19.33 0.13
CA VAL A 116 -4.20 18.78 -1.15
C VAL A 116 -3.29 19.27 -2.27
N THR A 117 -2.61 18.33 -2.93
CA THR A 117 -1.70 18.61 -4.04
C THR A 117 -1.70 17.48 -5.05
N ASN A 118 -1.00 17.67 -6.16
CA ASN A 118 -0.87 16.68 -7.20
C ASN A 118 0.14 15.61 -6.79
N CYS A 119 -0.31 14.38 -6.61
CA CYS A 119 0.56 13.27 -6.18
C CYS A 119 0.05 11.92 -6.65
N GLN A 120 0.94 10.93 -6.64
CA GLN A 120 0.58 9.51 -6.58
C GLN A 120 0.51 9.13 -5.09
N ALA A 121 -0.44 8.29 -4.71
CA ALA A 121 -0.49 7.73 -3.36
C ALA A 121 -0.13 6.24 -3.40
N GLY A 122 0.77 5.83 -2.53
CA GLY A 122 1.10 4.43 -2.30
C GLY A 122 0.62 4.01 -0.92
N VAL A 123 -0.19 2.96 -0.85
CA VAL A 123 -0.53 2.28 0.39
C VAL A 123 0.61 1.34 0.72
N SER A 124 1.13 1.39 1.93
CA SER A 124 2.22 0.52 2.39
C SER A 124 1.82 -0.31 3.59
N LEU A 125 2.33 -1.53 3.65
CA LEU A 125 2.28 -2.42 4.80
C LEU A 125 3.68 -2.55 5.39
N HIS A 126 3.79 -2.29 6.69
CA HIS A 126 5.02 -2.42 7.45
C HIS A 126 4.90 -3.55 8.46
N LEU A 127 5.93 -4.38 8.56
CA LEU A 127 6.18 -5.23 9.72
C LEU A 127 6.83 -4.38 10.80
N ALA A 128 6.28 -4.37 12.02
CA ALA A 128 6.75 -3.49 13.08
C ALA A 128 6.89 -4.19 14.44
N SER A 129 7.91 -3.80 15.19
CA SER A 129 8.11 -4.09 16.60
C SER A 129 8.46 -2.80 17.33
N ASP A 130 8.66 -2.87 18.66
CA ASP A 130 9.08 -1.71 19.45
C ASP A 130 10.46 -1.16 19.04
N ALA A 131 11.30 -1.99 18.41
CA ALA A 131 12.67 -1.63 18.06
C ALA A 131 12.84 -1.18 16.60
N ALA A 132 12.02 -1.68 15.67
CA ALA A 132 12.20 -1.45 14.24
C ALA A 132 10.91 -1.65 13.45
N SER A 133 10.87 -1.04 12.27
CA SER A 133 9.83 -1.32 11.27
C SER A 133 10.43 -1.36 9.86
N ALA A 134 9.82 -2.13 8.96
CA ALA A 134 10.17 -2.16 7.55
C ALA A 134 8.93 -2.31 6.68
N ALA A 135 8.84 -1.49 5.63
CA ALA A 135 7.82 -1.66 4.59
C ALA A 135 8.15 -2.90 3.76
N VAL A 136 7.21 -3.83 3.69
CA VAL A 136 7.38 -5.11 2.98
C VAL A 136 6.44 -5.27 1.79
N ASP A 137 5.37 -4.50 1.77
CA ASP A 137 4.43 -4.49 0.65
C ASP A 137 3.95 -3.07 0.31
N TRP A 138 3.62 -2.85 -0.97
CA TRP A 138 3.17 -1.58 -1.50
C TRP A 138 2.12 -1.78 -2.58
N ARG A 139 1.07 -0.93 -2.55
CA ARG A 139 0.07 -0.83 -3.61
C ARG A 139 -0.04 0.61 -4.10
N LEU A 140 0.07 0.81 -5.41
CA LEU A 140 -0.23 2.10 -6.00
C LEU A 140 -1.76 2.29 -6.01
N PHE A 141 -2.23 3.30 -5.29
CA PHE A 141 -3.65 3.66 -5.29
C PHE A 141 -4.08 4.24 -6.63
N LEU A 142 -5.10 3.65 -7.23
CA LEU A 142 -5.73 4.15 -8.45
C LEU A 142 -6.97 4.97 -8.08
N PRO A 143 -6.93 6.32 -8.18
CA PRO A 143 -8.09 7.15 -7.89
C PRO A 143 -9.26 6.90 -8.84
N GLU A 144 -10.49 7.08 -8.38
CA GLU A 144 -11.71 6.91 -9.17
C GLU A 144 -11.66 7.65 -10.53
N SER A 145 -10.99 8.81 -10.57
CA SER A 145 -10.83 9.58 -11.82
C SER A 145 -10.01 8.86 -12.91
N TRP A 146 -9.31 7.79 -12.58
CA TRP A 146 -8.57 6.93 -13.52
C TRP A 146 -9.34 5.65 -13.90
N ASP A 147 -10.47 5.36 -13.24
CA ASP A 147 -11.26 4.16 -13.48
C ASP A 147 -12.40 4.45 -14.48
N PRO A 148 -12.40 3.81 -15.66
CA PRO A 148 -13.46 4.01 -16.64
C PRO A 148 -14.85 3.57 -16.14
N ALA A 149 -14.92 2.68 -15.15
CA ALA A 149 -16.18 2.21 -14.57
C ALA A 149 -16.72 3.15 -13.48
N SER A 150 -15.90 4.10 -12.99
CA SER A 150 -16.35 5.04 -11.96
C SER A 150 -17.20 6.18 -12.53
N PRO A 151 -18.28 6.60 -11.83
CA PRO A 151 -19.00 7.80 -12.18
C PRO A 151 -18.19 9.10 -12.09
N LYS A 152 -17.01 9.06 -11.44
CA LYS A 152 -16.04 10.15 -11.31
C LYS A 152 -14.89 10.06 -12.32
N ALA A 153 -15.02 9.19 -13.34
CA ALA A 153 -13.99 9.02 -14.37
C ALA A 153 -13.68 10.34 -15.08
N ASP A 154 -12.37 10.62 -15.24
CA ASP A 154 -11.88 11.74 -16.04
C ASP A 154 -11.46 11.20 -17.43
N PRO A 155 -12.14 11.57 -18.52
CA PRO A 155 -11.82 11.05 -19.85
C PRO A 155 -10.35 11.23 -20.26
N ALA A 156 -9.71 12.33 -19.85
CA ALA A 156 -8.29 12.57 -20.16
C ALA A 156 -7.35 11.61 -19.43
N LYS A 157 -7.68 11.24 -18.19
CA LYS A 157 -6.91 10.26 -17.40
C LYS A 157 -7.16 8.84 -17.89
N VAL A 158 -8.42 8.50 -18.18
CA VAL A 158 -8.80 7.19 -18.75
C VAL A 158 -8.07 6.96 -20.07
N ALA A 159 -8.07 7.93 -20.99
CA ALA A 159 -7.33 7.83 -22.25
C ALA A 159 -5.82 7.65 -22.09
N ARG A 160 -5.25 7.97 -20.93
CA ARG A 160 -3.82 7.81 -20.63
C ARG A 160 -3.45 6.44 -20.07
N ARG A 161 -4.40 5.64 -19.62
CA ARG A 161 -4.14 4.34 -18.97
C ARG A 161 -3.18 3.46 -19.77
N THR A 162 -3.47 3.24 -21.06
CA THR A 162 -2.62 2.44 -21.95
C THR A 162 -1.21 2.99 -22.03
N LYS A 163 -1.07 4.32 -22.19
CA LYS A 163 0.25 4.97 -22.23
C LYS A 163 1.02 4.86 -20.91
N CYS A 164 0.32 4.76 -19.80
CA CYS A 164 0.89 4.59 -18.46
C CYS A 164 1.10 3.12 -18.09
N GLY A 165 0.76 2.17 -18.95
CA GLY A 165 0.88 0.74 -18.69
C GLY A 165 -0.09 0.22 -17.61
N ILE A 166 -1.24 0.89 -17.41
CA ILE A 166 -2.26 0.41 -16.45
C ILE A 166 -3.09 -0.66 -17.17
N PRO A 167 -3.09 -1.92 -16.68
CA PRO A 167 -3.90 -2.99 -17.26
C PRO A 167 -5.39 -2.67 -17.27
N GLU A 168 -6.12 -3.23 -18.23
CA GLU A 168 -7.56 -2.95 -18.40
C GLU A 168 -8.39 -3.43 -17.21
N GLU A 169 -8.01 -4.58 -16.64
CA GLU A 169 -8.66 -5.20 -15.48
C GLU A 169 -8.45 -4.46 -14.16
N VAL A 170 -7.47 -3.56 -14.08
CA VAL A 170 -7.19 -2.80 -12.85
C VAL A 170 -8.16 -1.65 -12.72
N GLY A 171 -9.09 -1.71 -11.76
CA GLY A 171 -10.05 -0.66 -11.41
C GLY A 171 -9.68 0.09 -10.13
N HIS A 172 -10.53 1.03 -9.75
CA HIS A 172 -10.46 1.69 -8.45
C HIS A 172 -10.81 0.71 -7.34
N VAL A 173 -9.98 0.69 -6.32
CA VAL A 173 -10.21 -0.04 -5.06
C VAL A 173 -9.92 0.93 -3.92
N GLU A 174 -10.79 0.98 -2.92
CA GLU A 174 -10.59 1.81 -1.74
C GLU A 174 -9.30 1.43 -1.00
N LYS A 175 -8.62 2.41 -0.42
CA LYS A 175 -7.35 2.16 0.27
C LYS A 175 -7.47 1.14 1.39
N TRP A 176 -8.57 1.18 2.15
CA TRP A 176 -8.83 0.21 3.20
C TRP A 176 -9.01 -1.22 2.66
N GLN A 177 -9.57 -1.38 1.46
CA GLN A 177 -9.67 -2.69 0.81
C GLN A 177 -8.29 -3.18 0.36
N LEU A 178 -7.47 -2.29 -0.23
CA LEU A 178 -6.07 -2.62 -0.54
C LEU A 178 -5.31 -3.10 0.70
N ALA A 179 -5.56 -2.47 1.87
CA ALA A 179 -4.94 -2.89 3.13
C ALA A 179 -5.39 -4.29 3.56
N LEU A 180 -6.68 -4.63 3.43
CA LEU A 180 -7.17 -5.98 3.71
C LEU A 180 -6.58 -7.02 2.76
N ASP A 181 -6.48 -6.71 1.46
CA ASP A 181 -5.87 -7.58 0.46
C ASP A 181 -4.37 -7.82 0.76
N MET A 182 -3.66 -6.80 1.26
CA MET A 182 -2.26 -6.93 1.67
C MET A 182 -2.09 -7.79 2.94
N ILE A 183 -3.06 -7.78 3.87
CA ILE A 183 -3.08 -8.71 5.01
C ILE A 183 -3.20 -10.15 4.50
N ASP A 184 -4.15 -10.40 3.60
CA ASP A 184 -4.40 -11.73 3.04
C ASP A 184 -3.18 -12.23 2.25
N GLU A 185 -2.52 -11.35 1.47
CA GLU A 185 -1.28 -11.70 0.78
C GLU A 185 -0.14 -12.01 1.77
N THR A 186 0.03 -11.21 2.82
CA THR A 186 1.06 -11.44 3.86
C THR A 186 0.85 -12.79 4.56
N ARG A 187 -0.39 -13.14 4.88
CA ARG A 187 -0.75 -14.46 5.41
C ARG A 187 -0.48 -15.60 4.43
N SER A 188 -0.67 -15.37 3.14
CA SER A 188 -0.34 -16.37 2.11
C SER A 188 1.14 -16.69 2.06
N TRP A 189 1.99 -15.81 2.54
CA TRP A 189 3.44 -16.03 2.72
C TRP A 189 3.78 -16.75 4.04
N GLY A 190 2.77 -17.11 4.85
CA GLY A 190 2.95 -17.76 6.16
C GLY A 190 3.32 -16.81 7.29
N ILE A 191 3.17 -15.49 7.09
CA ILE A 191 3.45 -14.48 8.12
C ILE A 191 2.14 -14.11 8.81
N GLU A 192 2.04 -14.45 10.08
CA GLU A 192 0.88 -14.13 10.91
C GLU A 192 1.26 -13.14 12.01
N VAL A 193 0.66 -11.95 11.97
CA VAL A 193 0.83 -10.93 12.98
C VAL A 193 -0.54 -10.60 13.57
N PRO A 194 -0.71 -10.67 14.90
CA PRO A 194 -2.03 -10.62 15.52
C PRO A 194 -2.64 -9.22 15.59
N LEU A 195 -1.85 -8.17 15.38
CA LEU A 195 -2.29 -6.79 15.58
C LEU A 195 -2.13 -5.95 14.30
N VAL A 196 -3.15 -5.20 13.94
CA VAL A 196 -3.12 -4.17 12.88
C VAL A 196 -3.19 -2.78 13.51
N VAL A 197 -2.36 -1.87 13.02
CA VAL A 197 -2.36 -0.45 13.38
C VAL A 197 -2.55 0.40 12.13
N ALA A 198 -3.49 1.33 12.14
CA ALA A 198 -3.72 2.26 11.05
C ALA A 198 -4.28 3.60 11.54
N ASP A 199 -4.14 4.65 10.75
CA ASP A 199 -4.65 5.96 11.06
C ASP A 199 -6.17 6.12 10.80
N GLY A 200 -6.71 7.34 11.01
CA GLY A 200 -8.13 7.65 10.78
C GLY A 200 -8.56 7.53 9.31
N GLY A 201 -7.62 7.61 8.38
CA GLY A 201 -7.91 7.40 6.97
C GLY A 201 -8.43 5.99 6.66
N TYR A 202 -8.01 5.01 7.46
CA TYR A 202 -8.48 3.63 7.40
C TYR A 202 -9.57 3.37 8.44
N GLY A 203 -9.34 3.81 9.68
CA GLY A 203 -10.19 3.47 10.81
C GLY A 203 -11.58 4.09 10.76
N ASP A 204 -11.81 5.19 10.06
CA ASP A 204 -13.15 5.74 9.85
C ASP A 204 -14.04 4.85 8.96
N ALA A 205 -13.45 4.01 8.09
CA ALA A 205 -14.18 3.05 7.29
C ALA A 205 -14.67 1.87 8.15
N ALA A 206 -15.99 1.82 8.41
CA ALA A 206 -16.59 0.69 9.13
C ALA A 206 -16.31 -0.66 8.45
N ALA A 207 -16.29 -0.69 7.12
CA ALA A 207 -15.98 -1.88 6.34
C ALA A 207 -14.54 -2.39 6.58
N PHE A 208 -13.57 -1.49 6.85
CA PHE A 208 -12.22 -1.89 7.22
C PHE A 208 -12.21 -2.63 8.58
N ARG A 209 -12.85 -2.05 9.60
CA ARG A 209 -12.92 -2.68 10.93
C ARG A 209 -13.63 -4.04 10.89
N LEU A 210 -14.77 -4.14 10.18
CA LEU A 210 -15.46 -5.41 9.97
C LEU A 210 -14.58 -6.42 9.23
N GLY A 211 -13.87 -5.99 8.19
CA GLY A 211 -12.93 -6.85 7.46
C GLY A 211 -11.77 -7.35 8.31
N LEU A 212 -11.31 -6.59 9.32
CA LEU A 212 -10.33 -7.05 10.31
C LEU A 212 -10.93 -8.09 11.27
N GLU A 213 -12.17 -7.86 11.73
CA GLU A 213 -12.91 -8.80 12.59
C GLU A 213 -13.16 -10.15 11.88
N GLU A 214 -13.56 -10.11 10.61
CA GLU A 214 -13.73 -11.32 9.78
C GLU A 214 -12.43 -12.14 9.64
N ARG A 215 -11.28 -11.47 9.72
CA ARG A 215 -9.94 -12.09 9.67
C ARG A 215 -9.42 -12.49 11.05
N ALA A 216 -10.20 -12.27 12.11
CA ALA A 216 -9.81 -12.48 13.50
C ALA A 216 -8.48 -11.80 13.84
N VAL A 217 -8.32 -10.53 13.44
CA VAL A 217 -7.14 -9.70 13.70
C VAL A 217 -7.51 -8.64 14.71
N ASP A 218 -6.75 -8.53 15.79
CA ASP A 218 -6.84 -7.41 16.72
C ASP A 218 -6.40 -6.12 16.03
N TYR A 219 -6.99 -4.99 16.38
CA TYR A 219 -6.62 -3.73 15.76
C TYR A 219 -6.65 -2.52 16.69
N VAL A 220 -5.77 -1.57 16.42
CA VAL A 220 -5.76 -0.21 16.97
C VAL A 220 -5.79 0.76 15.81
N VAL A 221 -6.91 1.46 15.62
CA VAL A 221 -7.08 2.39 14.52
C VAL A 221 -7.51 3.76 14.99
N GLY A 222 -6.98 4.80 14.35
CA GLY A 222 -7.48 6.16 14.52
C GLY A 222 -8.92 6.26 14.02
N ILE A 223 -9.73 7.08 14.67
CA ILE A 223 -11.08 7.43 14.21
C ILE A 223 -11.30 8.94 14.35
N SER A 224 -12.14 9.51 13.52
CA SER A 224 -12.51 10.93 13.63
C SER A 224 -13.35 11.20 14.87
N THR A 225 -13.32 12.43 15.38
CA THR A 225 -14.13 12.87 16.53
C THR A 225 -15.63 12.87 16.24
N THR A 226 -16.02 12.69 14.98
CA THR A 226 -17.43 12.59 14.56
C THR A 226 -17.94 11.14 14.56
N THR A 227 -17.06 10.16 14.74
CA THR A 227 -17.44 8.75 14.82
C THR A 227 -18.27 8.50 16.09
N THR A 228 -19.43 7.89 15.90
CA THR A 228 -20.34 7.56 17.00
C THR A 228 -20.09 6.13 17.47
N ALA A 229 -19.83 5.95 18.75
CA ALA A 229 -19.75 4.64 19.39
C ALA A 229 -21.01 4.40 20.25
N GLN A 230 -21.42 3.15 20.37
CA GLN A 230 -22.49 2.71 21.21
C GLN A 230 -21.94 1.75 22.28
N PRO A 231 -22.53 1.70 23.49
CA PRO A 231 -22.18 0.68 24.46
C PRO A 231 -22.40 -0.73 23.89
N GLU A 232 -21.58 -1.69 24.29
CA GLU A 232 -21.69 -3.09 23.85
C GLU A 232 -23.10 -3.68 24.09
N ALA A 233 -23.75 -3.29 25.18
CA ALA A 233 -25.11 -3.69 25.51
C ALA A 233 -26.22 -2.99 24.71
N ALA A 234 -25.87 -2.00 23.88
CA ALA A 234 -26.85 -1.29 23.07
C ALA A 234 -27.54 -2.24 22.09
N ARG A 235 -28.86 -2.15 22.02
CA ARG A 235 -29.66 -2.92 21.05
C ARG A 235 -30.45 -1.94 20.19
N PRO A 236 -30.31 -2.01 18.86
CA PRO A 236 -31.15 -1.23 17.96
C PRO A 236 -32.63 -1.59 18.18
N HIS A 237 -33.49 -0.58 18.13
CA HIS A 237 -34.93 -0.79 18.16
C HIS A 237 -35.57 -0.14 16.93
N ILE A 238 -36.69 -0.70 16.48
CA ILE A 238 -37.47 -0.13 15.39
C ILE A 238 -38.55 0.74 16.03
N PRO A 239 -38.55 2.07 15.79
CA PRO A 239 -39.61 2.94 16.27
C PRO A 239 -40.99 2.50 15.75
N PRO A 240 -42.09 2.74 16.52
CA PRO A 240 -43.42 2.43 16.05
C PRO A 240 -43.71 3.14 14.73
N TYR A 241 -44.30 2.42 13.78
CA TYR A 241 -44.70 3.02 12.51
C TYR A 241 -46.02 3.78 12.62
N GLY A 242 -45.98 5.10 12.41
CA GLY A 242 -47.15 5.97 12.51
C GLY A 242 -48.10 5.93 11.29
N GLY A 243 -47.91 5.03 10.34
CA GLY A 243 -48.78 4.81 9.19
C GLY A 243 -48.62 5.82 8.04
N ARG A 244 -47.66 6.76 8.11
CA ARG A 244 -47.38 7.76 7.06
C ARG A 244 -45.89 7.81 6.76
N GLY A 245 -45.51 7.89 5.48
CA GLY A 245 -44.10 7.95 5.03
C GLY A 245 -43.40 6.59 4.98
N PRO A 246 -42.09 6.55 4.76
CA PRO A 246 -41.27 5.32 4.76
C PRO A 246 -41.35 4.59 6.11
N ARG A 247 -41.27 3.25 6.08
CA ARG A 247 -41.18 2.47 7.32
C ARG A 247 -39.94 2.84 8.09
N PRO A 248 -40.03 2.97 9.45
CA PRO A 248 -38.86 3.25 10.27
C PRO A 248 -37.77 2.21 10.10
N GLN A 249 -36.55 2.69 10.03
CA GLN A 249 -35.37 1.82 10.08
C GLN A 249 -34.96 1.62 11.56
N PRO A 250 -34.21 0.55 11.86
CA PRO A 250 -33.64 0.37 13.19
C PRO A 250 -32.79 1.58 13.59
N VAL A 251 -33.01 2.10 14.79
CA VAL A 251 -32.23 3.18 15.39
C VAL A 251 -31.56 2.72 16.66
N ASN A 252 -30.34 3.18 16.86
CA ASN A 252 -29.61 2.93 18.11
C ASN A 252 -30.17 3.80 19.23
N PRO A 253 -30.00 3.41 20.51
CA PRO A 253 -30.40 4.22 21.66
C PRO A 253 -29.82 5.63 21.61
N SER A 254 -30.59 6.60 22.07
CA SER A 254 -30.38 8.04 21.85
C SER A 254 -29.19 8.67 22.61
N ARG A 255 -28.30 7.92 23.24
CA ARG A 255 -27.08 8.45 23.87
C ARG A 255 -25.85 7.71 23.41
N PRO A 256 -25.19 8.20 22.36
CA PRO A 256 -23.84 7.74 22.03
C PRO A 256 -22.89 8.16 23.16
N MET A 257 -21.90 7.30 23.45
CA MET A 257 -20.72 7.75 24.21
C MET A 257 -19.94 8.73 23.33
N ARG A 258 -19.60 9.87 23.89
CA ARG A 258 -18.68 10.83 23.29
C ARG A 258 -17.27 10.57 23.74
#